data_7e6e06ae3801189369ddd2a146755cd2
#
_entry.id   7e6e06ae3801189369ddd2a146755cd2
#
_cell.length_a   1.000
_cell.length_b   1.000
_cell.length_c   1.000
_cell.angle_alpha   90.00
_cell.angle_beta   90.00
_cell.angle_gamma   90.00
#
_symmetry.space_group_name_H-M   'P 1'
#
loop_
_entity.id
_entity.type
_entity.pdbx_description
1 polymer ?
#
loop_
_entity_poly.entity_id
_entity_poly.type
_entity_poly.pdbx_seq_one_letter_code
_entity_poly.pdbx_strand_id
1 'polypeptide(L)'
;MPHAAQASDRPSRLAGFVRHLLLAVQYFTRVPLPAPLAAWVGYSPAMMKAATAHFPGVGWLVAGVSAAVLALGWWLLGGQPALAALVAVVLSMIASAWITGAIHEDGLADVCDGLGGSADRETALRIMKDSRLGSYAAMALVLALLLKAGLLALLLTGGLGQAVLALLVAHVLSRWAAMGLPQWLPYVGGSQPPRSVAGQGEGSKARALVADLQWASFGVSTAWALPAMAWLVWAFGWATLAWTLLAMGLLIWRLGCIFRRRLGGVTGDCLGATQQLTELAVYLVLAVRLAPSIPPVGV
;
A
#
# COMPACT_ATOMS: atom_id res chain seq x y z
N MET A 1 45.84 -6.73 -32.41
CA MET A 1 45.31 -7.13 -31.10
C MET A 1 43.79 -7.04 -31.17
N PRO A 2 43.04 -8.14 -31.07
CA PRO A 2 41.59 -8.09 -31.15
C PRO A 2 41.01 -7.60 -29.84
N HIS A 3 40.17 -6.57 -29.91
CA HIS A 3 39.26 -6.16 -28.84
C HIS A 3 38.31 -7.32 -28.53
N ALA A 4 38.53 -7.96 -27.40
CA ALA A 4 37.54 -8.88 -26.82
C ALA A 4 36.29 -8.08 -26.53
N ALA A 5 35.23 -8.34 -27.29
CA ALA A 5 33.89 -7.86 -27.02
C ALA A 5 33.48 -8.36 -25.63
N GLN A 6 33.36 -7.43 -24.66
CA GLN A 6 32.70 -7.73 -23.42
C GLN A 6 31.25 -8.08 -23.77
N ALA A 7 30.95 -9.38 -23.78
CA ALA A 7 29.60 -9.87 -23.83
C ALA A 7 28.86 -9.23 -22.65
N SER A 8 27.92 -8.35 -22.95
CA SER A 8 27.04 -7.73 -21.94
C SER A 8 26.18 -8.85 -21.36
N ASP A 9 26.55 -9.31 -20.18
CA ASP A 9 25.81 -10.30 -19.39
C ASP A 9 24.47 -9.65 -18.92
N ARG A 10 23.56 -9.46 -19.88
CA ARG A 10 22.21 -8.98 -19.56
C ARG A 10 21.53 -10.12 -18.81
N PRO A 11 21.11 -9.87 -17.55
CA PRO A 11 20.41 -10.91 -16.78
C PRO A 11 19.19 -11.40 -17.58
N SER A 12 18.90 -12.70 -17.49
CA SER A 12 17.70 -13.27 -18.13
C SER A 12 16.45 -12.47 -17.67
N ARG A 13 15.41 -12.43 -18.48
CA ARG A 13 14.16 -11.72 -18.14
C ARG A 13 13.60 -12.15 -16.78
N LEU A 14 13.69 -13.45 -16.47
CA LEU A 14 13.27 -14.00 -15.17
C LEU A 14 14.15 -13.49 -14.03
N ALA A 15 15.47 -13.49 -14.19
CA ALA A 15 16.38 -12.95 -13.18
C ALA A 15 16.14 -11.46 -12.94
N GLY A 16 15.89 -10.69 -13.99
CA GLY A 16 15.49 -9.29 -13.90
C GLY A 16 14.20 -9.09 -13.09
N PHE A 17 13.16 -9.88 -13.39
CA PHE A 17 11.88 -9.85 -12.66
C PHE A 17 12.08 -10.14 -11.16
N VAL A 18 12.81 -11.21 -10.82
CA VAL A 18 13.06 -11.59 -9.43
C VAL A 18 13.87 -10.51 -8.69
N ARG A 19 14.89 -9.93 -9.34
CA ARG A 19 15.67 -8.82 -8.74
C ARG A 19 14.81 -7.61 -8.45
N HIS A 20 13.92 -7.21 -9.37
CA HIS A 20 13.00 -6.09 -9.15
C HIS A 20 12.00 -6.37 -8.03
N LEU A 21 11.44 -7.59 -7.96
CA LEU A 21 10.54 -7.99 -6.88
C LEU A 21 11.24 -7.96 -5.51
N LEU A 22 12.45 -8.55 -5.41
CA LEU A 22 13.21 -8.55 -4.16
C LEU A 22 13.64 -7.14 -3.74
N LEU A 23 13.99 -6.28 -4.69
CA LEU A 23 14.26 -4.87 -4.43
C LEU A 23 12.99 -4.14 -3.92
N ALA A 24 11.82 -4.46 -4.46
CA ALA A 24 10.55 -3.94 -3.95
C ALA A 24 10.28 -4.42 -2.52
N VAL A 25 10.52 -5.71 -2.22
CA VAL A 25 10.41 -6.24 -0.84
C VAL A 25 11.33 -5.48 0.11
N GLN A 26 12.61 -5.29 -0.23
CA GLN A 26 13.55 -4.54 0.61
C GLN A 26 13.13 -3.08 0.84
N TYR A 27 12.48 -2.45 -0.14
CA TYR A 27 12.10 -1.05 -0.01
C TYR A 27 10.79 -0.85 0.75
N PHE A 28 9.79 -1.68 0.47
CA PHE A 28 8.43 -1.53 1.04
C PHE A 28 8.21 -2.37 2.31
N THR A 29 9.23 -3.12 2.75
CA THR A 29 9.16 -3.91 3.98
C THR A 29 10.46 -3.83 4.78
N ARG A 30 10.38 -4.25 6.02
CA ARG A 30 11.56 -4.45 6.90
C ARG A 30 12.14 -5.87 6.83
N VAL A 31 11.71 -6.68 5.85
CA VAL A 31 12.24 -8.03 5.68
C VAL A 31 13.70 -7.95 5.23
N PRO A 32 14.65 -8.44 6.05
CA PRO A 32 16.06 -8.41 5.68
C PRO A 32 16.34 -9.45 4.61
N LEU A 33 17.07 -9.07 3.55
CA LEU A 33 17.64 -10.07 2.64
C LEU A 33 19.02 -10.50 3.12
N PRO A 34 19.35 -11.80 3.06
CA PRO A 34 20.72 -12.28 3.32
C PRO A 34 21.74 -11.55 2.45
N ALA A 35 22.91 -11.24 3.00
CA ALA A 35 23.92 -10.44 2.31
C ALA A 35 24.29 -10.90 0.89
N PRO A 36 24.45 -12.23 0.62
CA PRO A 36 24.71 -12.69 -0.75
C PRO A 36 23.55 -12.39 -1.71
N LEU A 37 22.31 -12.52 -1.25
CA LEU A 37 21.12 -12.26 -2.04
C LEU A 37 20.96 -10.74 -2.30
N ALA A 38 21.19 -9.91 -1.31
CA ALA A 38 21.17 -8.46 -1.44
C ALA A 38 22.24 -7.97 -2.42
N ALA A 39 23.45 -8.55 -2.39
CA ALA A 39 24.51 -8.24 -3.35
C ALA A 39 24.11 -8.67 -4.78
N TRP A 40 23.49 -9.83 -4.95
CA TRP A 40 22.99 -10.29 -6.25
C TRP A 40 21.86 -9.41 -6.78
N VAL A 41 20.92 -8.98 -5.93
CA VAL A 41 19.85 -8.06 -6.31
C VAL A 41 20.44 -6.76 -6.85
N GLY A 42 21.40 -6.16 -6.15
CA GLY A 42 22.03 -4.89 -6.51
C GLY A 42 21.04 -3.72 -6.46
N TYR A 43 21.52 -2.56 -6.85
CA TYR A 43 20.75 -1.32 -6.86
C TYR A 43 21.12 -0.42 -8.03
N SER A 44 20.12 0.14 -8.71
CA SER A 44 20.27 1.34 -9.55
C SER A 44 18.95 2.13 -9.54
N PRO A 45 18.95 3.43 -9.87
CA PRO A 45 17.71 4.20 -9.99
C PRO A 45 16.73 3.61 -10.99
N ALA A 46 17.21 3.06 -12.09
CA ALA A 46 16.37 2.38 -13.09
C ALA A 46 15.72 1.10 -12.54
N MET A 47 16.49 0.29 -11.78
CA MET A 47 15.95 -0.90 -11.11
C MET A 47 14.94 -0.52 -10.03
N MET A 48 15.18 0.55 -9.28
CA MET A 48 14.23 1.03 -8.27
C MET A 48 12.90 1.43 -8.91
N LYS A 49 12.95 2.15 -10.04
CA LYS A 49 11.76 2.49 -10.82
C LYS A 49 11.01 1.24 -11.31
N ALA A 50 11.73 0.23 -11.81
CA ALA A 50 11.12 -1.03 -12.21
C ALA A 50 10.56 -1.82 -11.01
N ALA A 51 11.24 -1.78 -9.85
CA ALA A 51 10.79 -2.42 -8.62
C ALA A 51 9.44 -1.88 -8.14
N THR A 52 9.16 -0.59 -8.36
CA THR A 52 7.86 0.01 -7.96
C THR A 52 6.66 -0.68 -8.62
N ALA A 53 6.82 -1.20 -9.84
CA ALA A 53 5.79 -1.97 -10.52
C ALA A 53 5.36 -3.24 -9.74
N HIS A 54 6.20 -3.73 -8.84
CA HIS A 54 5.96 -4.90 -8.00
C HIS A 54 5.32 -4.56 -6.64
N PHE A 55 4.96 -3.30 -6.40
CA PHE A 55 4.33 -2.87 -5.14
C PHE A 55 3.08 -3.69 -4.77
N PRO A 56 2.13 -3.99 -5.68
CA PRO A 56 1.03 -4.91 -5.36
C PRO A 56 1.49 -6.35 -5.08
N GLY A 57 2.61 -6.77 -5.70
CA GLY A 57 3.25 -8.06 -5.40
C GLY A 57 3.75 -8.16 -3.96
N VAL A 58 4.32 -7.07 -3.42
CA VAL A 58 4.65 -6.97 -1.99
C VAL A 58 3.38 -7.06 -1.12
N GLY A 59 2.24 -6.58 -1.64
CA GLY A 59 0.94 -6.70 -0.98
C GLY A 59 0.57 -8.14 -0.64
N TRP A 60 0.88 -9.12 -1.49
CA TRP A 60 0.68 -10.55 -1.19
C TRP A 60 1.49 -11.03 0.01
N LEU A 61 2.76 -10.59 0.12
CA LEU A 61 3.62 -10.94 1.25
C LEU A 61 3.08 -10.36 2.55
N VAL A 62 2.77 -9.06 2.57
CA VAL A 62 2.23 -8.37 3.75
C VAL A 62 0.90 -8.98 4.18
N ALA A 63 0.01 -9.21 3.22
CA ALA A 63 -1.29 -9.85 3.47
C ALA A 63 -1.15 -11.28 4.01
N GLY A 64 -0.21 -12.06 3.46
CA GLY A 64 0.07 -13.42 3.93
C GLY A 64 0.51 -13.45 5.39
N VAL A 65 1.43 -12.56 5.78
CA VAL A 65 1.86 -12.43 7.18
C VAL A 65 0.70 -11.98 8.09
N SER A 66 -0.04 -10.96 7.67
CA SER A 66 -1.20 -10.46 8.42
C SER A 66 -2.28 -11.53 8.60
N ALA A 67 -2.58 -12.29 7.54
CA ALA A 67 -3.54 -13.38 7.56
C ALA A 67 -3.09 -14.55 8.45
N ALA A 68 -1.79 -14.88 8.42
CA ALA A 68 -1.24 -15.92 9.28
C ALA A 68 -1.33 -15.54 10.78
N VAL A 69 -1.03 -14.27 11.11
CA VAL A 69 -1.16 -13.78 12.49
C VAL A 69 -2.64 -13.72 12.91
N LEU A 70 -3.54 -13.29 12.01
CA LEU A 70 -4.98 -13.31 12.27
C LEU A 70 -5.46 -14.74 12.56
N ALA A 71 -5.10 -15.71 11.71
CA ALA A 71 -5.51 -17.10 11.85
C ALA A 71 -4.96 -17.74 13.12
N LEU A 72 -3.69 -17.49 13.43
CA LEU A 72 -3.06 -17.97 14.66
C LEU A 72 -3.72 -17.37 15.91
N GLY A 73 -3.93 -16.05 15.93
CA GLY A 73 -4.60 -15.36 17.03
C GLY A 73 -6.04 -15.85 17.22
N TRP A 74 -6.78 -16.01 16.12
CA TRP A 74 -8.13 -16.57 16.14
C TRP A 74 -8.18 -18.00 16.74
N TRP A 75 -7.24 -18.85 16.34
CA TRP A 75 -7.16 -20.21 16.82
C TRP A 75 -6.74 -20.26 18.31
N LEU A 76 -5.71 -19.51 18.72
CA LEU A 76 -5.20 -19.49 20.09
C LEU A 76 -6.22 -18.94 21.09
N LEU A 77 -7.04 -17.98 20.67
CA LEU A 77 -8.05 -17.33 21.51
C LEU A 77 -9.40 -18.05 21.49
N GLY A 78 -9.47 -19.24 20.87
CA GLY A 78 -10.66 -20.10 20.88
C GLY A 78 -11.78 -19.70 19.91
N GLY A 79 -11.52 -18.81 18.95
CA GLY A 79 -12.43 -18.50 17.84
C GLY A 79 -13.75 -17.80 18.18
N GLN A 80 -14.00 -17.59 19.46
CA GLN A 80 -15.24 -17.01 20.02
C GLN A 80 -14.90 -16.16 21.21
N PRO A 81 -15.10 -15.26 21.79
CA PRO A 81 -16.05 -14.17 21.80
C PRO A 81 -15.58 -12.93 21.01
N ALA A 82 -16.42 -11.90 20.86
CA ALA A 82 -16.13 -10.70 20.08
C ALA A 82 -14.81 -9.98 20.48
N LEU A 83 -14.44 -10.00 21.75
CA LEU A 83 -13.17 -9.43 22.22
C LEU A 83 -11.95 -10.25 21.74
N ALA A 84 -12.02 -11.57 21.69
CA ALA A 84 -10.95 -12.41 21.15
C ALA A 84 -10.76 -12.14 19.65
N ALA A 85 -11.85 -11.98 18.91
CA ALA A 85 -11.81 -11.58 17.50
C ALA A 85 -11.10 -10.23 17.31
N LEU A 86 -11.45 -9.24 18.12
CA LEU A 86 -10.81 -7.91 18.08
C LEU A 86 -9.31 -7.99 18.39
N VAL A 87 -8.90 -8.78 19.39
CA VAL A 87 -7.49 -8.98 19.73
C VAL A 87 -6.73 -9.62 18.57
N ALA A 88 -7.28 -10.68 17.94
CA ALA A 88 -6.66 -11.32 16.78
C ALA A 88 -6.51 -10.35 15.59
N VAL A 89 -7.52 -9.52 15.34
CA VAL A 89 -7.48 -8.47 14.32
C VAL A 89 -6.41 -7.43 14.62
N VAL A 90 -6.34 -6.92 15.84
CA VAL A 90 -5.32 -5.92 16.22
C VAL A 90 -3.91 -6.50 16.10
N LEU A 91 -3.69 -7.75 16.49
CA LEU A 91 -2.39 -8.44 16.31
C LEU A 91 -2.02 -8.54 14.82
N SER A 92 -2.97 -8.86 13.95
CA SER A 92 -2.80 -8.86 12.49
C SER A 92 -2.41 -7.48 11.94
N MET A 93 -3.06 -6.42 12.44
CA MET A 93 -2.73 -5.03 12.07
C MET A 93 -1.34 -4.63 12.54
N ILE A 94 -0.95 -5.00 13.76
CA ILE A 94 0.41 -4.79 14.28
C ILE A 94 1.44 -5.49 13.40
N ALA A 95 1.19 -6.74 12.99
CA ALA A 95 2.09 -7.48 12.11
C ALA A 95 2.24 -6.79 10.74
N SER A 96 1.14 -6.28 10.16
CA SER A 96 1.17 -5.51 8.92
C SER A 96 2.01 -4.23 9.06
N ALA A 97 1.75 -3.43 10.10
CA ALA A 97 2.49 -2.20 10.37
C ALA A 97 3.98 -2.48 10.66
N TRP A 98 4.27 -3.54 11.41
CA TRP A 98 5.66 -3.91 11.72
C TRP A 98 6.44 -4.35 10.49
N ILE A 99 5.87 -5.21 9.64
CA ILE A 99 6.57 -5.70 8.44
C ILE A 99 6.79 -4.60 7.41
N THR A 100 5.87 -3.63 7.28
CA THR A 100 6.00 -2.48 6.37
C THR A 100 6.79 -1.32 6.99
N GLY A 101 7.03 -1.36 8.30
CA GLY A 101 7.59 -0.23 9.03
C GLY A 101 6.63 0.96 9.14
N ALA A 102 5.34 0.71 9.01
CA ALA A 102 4.25 1.70 9.09
C ALA A 102 4.37 2.85 8.06
N ILE A 103 5.09 2.65 6.94
CA ILE A 103 5.34 3.71 5.94
C ILE A 103 4.06 4.24 5.28
N HIS A 104 2.99 3.47 5.26
CA HIS A 104 1.72 3.88 4.68
C HIS A 104 0.87 4.67 5.68
N GLU A 105 0.88 4.24 6.93
CA GLU A 105 0.27 4.93 8.06
C GLU A 105 0.93 6.29 8.27
N ASP A 106 2.25 6.34 8.21
CA ASP A 106 3.05 7.57 8.25
C ASP A 106 2.67 8.53 7.11
N GLY A 107 2.60 8.01 5.87
CA GLY A 107 2.15 8.80 4.73
C GLY A 107 0.72 9.34 4.87
N LEU A 108 -0.21 8.60 5.51
CA LEU A 108 -1.54 9.10 5.84
C LEU A 108 -1.47 10.24 6.87
N ALA A 109 -0.64 10.08 7.90
CA ALA A 109 -0.42 11.08 8.94
C ALA A 109 0.12 12.38 8.34
N ASP A 110 1.19 12.29 7.55
CA ASP A 110 1.86 13.43 6.91
C ASP A 110 0.93 14.20 5.99
N VAL A 111 0.15 13.48 5.16
CA VAL A 111 -0.84 14.11 4.27
C VAL A 111 -1.92 14.82 5.08
N CYS A 112 -2.42 14.21 6.16
CA CYS A 112 -3.45 14.83 6.98
C CYS A 112 -2.94 16.08 7.70
N ASP A 113 -1.73 16.06 8.26
CA ASP A 113 -1.12 17.23 8.87
C ASP A 113 -0.78 18.32 7.85
N GLY A 114 -0.18 17.96 6.73
CA GLY A 114 0.15 18.91 5.67
C GLY A 114 -1.06 19.64 5.10
N LEU A 115 -2.10 18.88 4.74
CA LEU A 115 -3.30 19.42 4.13
C LEU A 115 -4.27 20.05 5.15
N GLY A 116 -4.28 19.58 6.40
CA GLY A 116 -5.07 20.13 7.48
C GLY A 116 -4.43 21.37 8.09
N GLY A 117 -3.10 21.38 8.22
CA GLY A 117 -2.36 22.44 8.90
C GLY A 117 -2.14 23.71 8.09
N SER A 118 -2.17 23.65 6.74
CA SER A 118 -1.96 24.84 5.90
C SER A 118 -2.69 24.78 4.58
N ALA A 119 -3.21 25.93 4.13
CA ALA A 119 -3.73 26.12 2.77
C ALA A 119 -2.61 26.38 1.75
N ASP A 120 -1.48 26.93 2.20
CA ASP A 120 -0.32 27.20 1.37
C ASP A 120 0.44 25.94 1.01
N ARG A 121 0.78 25.79 -0.30
CA ARG A 121 1.43 24.60 -0.84
C ARG A 121 2.81 24.35 -0.23
N GLU A 122 3.63 25.38 -0.13
CA GLU A 122 5.03 25.22 0.35
C GLU A 122 5.05 24.86 1.83
N THR A 123 4.18 25.51 2.61
CA THR A 123 4.00 25.21 4.03
C THR A 123 3.44 23.81 4.22
N ALA A 124 2.44 23.38 3.45
CA ALA A 124 1.92 22.02 3.51
C ALA A 124 3.01 20.97 3.24
N LEU A 125 3.80 21.14 2.17
CA LEU A 125 4.92 20.24 1.84
C LEU A 125 6.03 20.27 2.90
N ARG A 126 6.21 21.38 3.62
CA ARG A 126 7.16 21.48 4.75
C ARG A 126 6.64 20.75 5.97
N ILE A 127 5.35 20.87 6.29
CA ILE A 127 4.71 20.13 7.39
C ILE A 127 4.83 18.63 7.15
N MET A 128 4.54 18.15 5.94
CA MET A 128 4.69 16.72 5.55
C MET A 128 6.11 16.16 5.70
N LYS A 129 7.13 17.00 5.86
CA LYS A 129 8.52 16.59 6.11
C LYS A 129 8.95 16.74 7.56
N ASP A 130 8.08 17.27 8.41
CA ASP A 130 8.33 17.43 9.84
C ASP A 130 8.00 16.12 10.55
N SER A 131 8.96 15.54 11.26
CA SER A 131 8.78 14.28 11.99
C SER A 131 7.88 14.39 13.23
N ARG A 132 7.37 15.57 13.55
CA ARG A 132 6.45 15.80 14.66
C ARG A 132 5.03 15.47 14.26
N LEU A 133 4.35 14.69 15.09
CA LEU A 133 2.96 14.33 14.88
C LEU A 133 2.05 15.52 15.29
N GLY A 134 1.26 16.01 14.35
CA GLY A 134 0.27 17.05 14.60
C GLY A 134 -1.11 16.48 14.97
N SER A 135 -2.04 17.36 15.30
CA SER A 135 -3.39 16.97 15.72
C SER A 135 -4.22 16.34 14.60
N TYR A 136 -4.05 16.79 13.35
CA TYR A 136 -4.75 16.21 12.21
C TYR A 136 -4.28 14.78 11.92
N ALA A 137 -2.96 14.54 11.98
CA ALA A 137 -2.38 13.20 11.84
C ALA A 137 -2.86 12.27 12.95
N ALA A 138 -2.78 12.71 14.21
CA ALA A 138 -3.20 11.92 15.37
C ALA A 138 -4.67 11.49 15.24
N MET A 139 -5.57 12.42 14.90
CA MET A 139 -6.99 12.14 14.72
C MET A 139 -7.22 11.20 13.52
N ALA A 140 -6.56 11.44 12.39
CA ALA A 140 -6.70 10.62 11.18
C ALA A 140 -6.23 9.18 11.43
N LEU A 141 -5.09 8.98 12.09
CA LEU A 141 -4.57 7.65 12.41
C LEU A 141 -5.50 6.91 13.37
N VAL A 142 -5.94 7.54 14.45
CA VAL A 142 -6.85 6.90 15.42
C VAL A 142 -8.13 6.45 14.73
N LEU A 143 -8.77 7.33 13.96
CA LEU A 143 -10.02 7.01 13.27
C LEU A 143 -9.82 5.94 12.18
N ALA A 144 -8.74 6.00 11.40
CA ALA A 144 -8.44 5.01 10.36
C ALA A 144 -8.16 3.63 10.96
N LEU A 145 -7.36 3.54 12.03
CA LEU A 145 -7.04 2.27 12.67
C LEU A 145 -8.25 1.67 13.40
N LEU A 146 -9.07 2.48 14.07
CA LEU A 146 -10.32 2.02 14.67
C LEU A 146 -11.30 1.51 13.61
N LEU A 147 -11.44 2.23 12.49
CA LEU A 147 -12.28 1.80 11.38
C LEU A 147 -11.77 0.48 10.78
N LYS A 148 -10.45 0.36 10.56
CA LYS A 148 -9.83 -0.88 10.07
C LYS A 148 -10.09 -2.05 11.00
N ALA A 149 -9.88 -1.87 12.30
CA ALA A 149 -10.13 -2.89 13.30
C ALA A 149 -11.61 -3.31 13.34
N GLY A 150 -12.53 -2.34 13.32
CA GLY A 150 -13.97 -2.62 13.31
C GLY A 150 -14.43 -3.36 12.05
N LEU A 151 -13.95 -2.94 10.86
CA LEU A 151 -14.30 -3.59 9.60
C LEU A 151 -13.76 -5.02 9.52
N LEU A 152 -12.52 -5.25 9.94
CA LEU A 152 -11.93 -6.60 9.96
C LEU A 152 -12.63 -7.51 10.99
N ALA A 153 -12.96 -6.98 12.18
CA ALA A 153 -13.71 -7.71 13.18
C ALA A 153 -15.11 -8.08 12.66
N LEU A 154 -15.78 -7.15 11.96
CA LEU A 154 -17.08 -7.42 11.31
C LEU A 154 -16.94 -8.49 10.22
N LEU A 155 -15.93 -8.41 9.36
CA LEU A 155 -15.67 -9.44 8.33
C LEU A 155 -15.36 -10.81 8.95
N LEU A 156 -14.69 -10.84 10.11
CA LEU A 156 -14.38 -12.06 10.84
C LEU A 156 -15.63 -12.75 11.41
N THR A 157 -16.72 -12.02 11.67
CA THR A 157 -18.00 -12.64 12.06
C THR A 157 -18.60 -13.55 10.99
N GLY A 158 -18.26 -13.31 9.71
CA GLY A 158 -18.61 -14.18 8.59
C GLY A 158 -17.69 -15.40 8.43
N GLY A 159 -16.70 -15.53 9.32
CA GLY A 159 -15.74 -16.63 9.35
C GLY A 159 -14.31 -16.22 8.99
N LEU A 160 -13.34 -17.00 9.48
CA LEU A 160 -11.91 -16.74 9.27
C LEU A 160 -11.54 -16.65 7.78
N GLY A 161 -12.08 -17.55 6.94
CA GLY A 161 -11.80 -17.55 5.50
C GLY A 161 -12.20 -16.24 4.81
N GLN A 162 -13.33 -15.65 5.20
CA GLN A 162 -13.79 -14.36 4.68
C GLN A 162 -12.86 -13.22 5.07
N ALA A 163 -12.44 -13.15 6.33
CA ALA A 163 -11.51 -12.13 6.81
C ALA A 163 -10.12 -12.26 6.18
N VAL A 164 -9.61 -13.49 6.04
CA VAL A 164 -8.34 -13.78 5.35
C VAL A 164 -8.40 -13.34 3.90
N LEU A 165 -9.48 -13.68 3.18
CA LEU A 165 -9.63 -13.25 1.79
C LEU A 165 -9.73 -11.73 1.68
N ALA A 166 -10.45 -11.07 2.59
CA ALA A 166 -10.54 -9.61 2.63
C ALA A 166 -9.15 -8.97 2.83
N LEU A 167 -8.32 -9.50 3.74
CA LEU A 167 -6.93 -9.06 3.93
C LEU A 167 -6.12 -9.20 2.64
N LEU A 168 -6.14 -10.37 2.00
CA LEU A 168 -5.38 -10.63 0.77
C LEU A 168 -5.77 -9.65 -0.34
N VAL A 169 -7.06 -9.51 -0.57
CA VAL A 169 -7.59 -8.62 -1.62
C VAL A 169 -7.28 -7.16 -1.32
N ALA A 170 -7.54 -6.69 -0.10
CA ALA A 170 -7.37 -5.28 0.25
C ALA A 170 -5.91 -4.84 0.20
N HIS A 171 -4.98 -5.63 0.73
CA HIS A 171 -3.55 -5.30 0.69
C HIS A 171 -2.99 -5.24 -0.74
N VAL A 172 -3.47 -6.08 -1.64
CA VAL A 172 -3.02 -6.10 -3.05
C VAL A 172 -3.66 -4.95 -3.82
N LEU A 173 -5.00 -4.83 -3.75
CA LEU A 173 -5.73 -3.83 -4.54
C LEU A 173 -5.44 -2.41 -4.09
N SER A 174 -5.22 -2.15 -2.80
CA SER A 174 -4.87 -0.80 -2.32
C SER A 174 -3.51 -0.34 -2.84
N ARG A 175 -2.53 -1.24 -2.94
CA ARG A 175 -1.22 -0.94 -3.52
C ARG A 175 -1.30 -0.74 -5.03
N TRP A 176 -2.12 -1.54 -5.72
CA TRP A 176 -2.41 -1.32 -7.13
C TRP A 176 -3.07 0.04 -7.38
N ALA A 177 -4.03 0.42 -6.54
CA ALA A 177 -4.71 1.71 -6.60
C ALA A 177 -3.75 2.90 -6.46
N ALA A 178 -2.83 2.83 -5.49
CA ALA A 178 -1.82 3.88 -5.29
C ALA A 178 -0.95 4.08 -6.52
N MET A 179 -0.64 3.02 -7.27
CA MET A 179 0.14 3.08 -8.51
C MET A 179 -0.59 3.76 -9.68
N GLY A 180 -1.89 3.99 -9.56
CA GLY A 180 -2.68 4.73 -10.54
C GLY A 180 -2.40 6.24 -10.54
N LEU A 181 -2.14 6.85 -9.38
CA LEU A 181 -1.97 8.30 -9.26
C LEU A 181 -0.80 8.88 -10.07
N PRO A 182 0.42 8.27 -10.06
CA PRO A 182 1.55 8.77 -10.84
C PRO A 182 1.36 8.69 -12.35
N GLN A 183 0.31 8.01 -12.84
CA GLN A 183 0.02 7.94 -14.27
C GLN A 183 -0.54 9.27 -14.83
N TRP A 184 -1.06 10.12 -13.98
CA TRP A 184 -1.71 11.38 -14.38
C TRP A 184 -1.36 12.60 -13.50
N LEU A 185 -0.55 12.39 -12.45
CA LEU A 185 -0.06 13.47 -11.59
C LEU A 185 1.46 13.47 -11.53
N PRO A 186 2.12 14.64 -11.65
CA PRO A 186 3.55 14.75 -11.55
C PRO A 186 4.02 14.51 -10.11
N TYR A 187 5.25 13.99 -9.95
CA TYR A 187 5.88 13.89 -8.66
C TYR A 187 6.42 15.25 -8.20
N VAL A 188 6.04 15.68 -7.00
CA VAL A 188 6.42 17.00 -6.44
C VAL A 188 7.21 16.90 -5.14
N GLY A 189 7.50 15.68 -4.65
CA GLY A 189 8.34 15.45 -3.49
C GLY A 189 9.82 15.72 -3.83
N GLY A 190 10.49 16.67 -3.15
CA GLY A 190 11.95 16.89 -3.26
C GLY A 190 12.38 17.84 -4.34
N SER A 191 11.82 19.05 -4.40
CA SER A 191 12.26 20.16 -5.26
C SER A 191 13.47 20.93 -4.73
N GLN A 192 14.17 20.48 -3.69
CA GLN A 192 15.45 21.10 -3.29
C GLN A 192 16.62 20.35 -3.91
N PRO A 193 17.61 21.08 -4.53
CA PRO A 193 18.84 20.48 -4.94
C PRO A 193 19.58 19.91 -3.72
N PRO A 194 20.34 18.82 -3.87
CA PRO A 194 21.05 18.22 -2.74
C PRO A 194 22.04 19.26 -2.16
N ARG A 195 21.80 19.71 -0.95
CA ARG A 195 22.81 20.37 -0.15
C ARG A 195 23.82 19.30 0.25
N SER A 196 24.99 19.37 -0.38
CA SER A 196 26.25 18.69 -0.06
C SER A 196 26.23 17.17 0.13
N VAL A 197 27.02 16.54 -0.70
CA VAL A 197 27.82 15.31 -0.58
C VAL A 197 27.91 14.76 0.85
N ALA A 198 26.87 14.06 1.31
CA ALA A 198 26.92 13.02 2.36
C ALA A 198 25.48 12.53 2.65
N GLY A 199 25.13 11.41 2.07
CA GLY A 199 23.84 10.75 2.34
C GLY A 199 22.80 10.97 1.24
N GLN A 200 22.49 9.90 0.51
CA GLN A 200 21.33 9.84 -0.39
C GLN A 200 20.08 9.89 0.50
N GLY A 201 19.54 11.10 0.72
CA GLY A 201 18.36 11.30 1.55
C GLY A 201 17.13 10.56 0.99
N GLU A 202 16.21 10.22 1.86
CA GLU A 202 14.95 9.50 1.53
C GLU A 202 14.15 10.14 0.39
N GLY A 203 14.19 11.47 0.25
CA GLY A 203 13.57 12.19 -0.87
C GLY A 203 14.13 11.86 -2.25
N SER A 204 15.41 11.47 -2.35
CA SER A 204 16.02 11.02 -3.61
C SER A 204 15.51 9.63 -4.02
N LYS A 205 15.34 8.73 -3.05
CA LYS A 205 14.83 7.37 -3.29
C LYS A 205 13.36 7.40 -3.68
N ALA A 206 12.53 8.16 -2.98
CA ALA A 206 11.12 8.33 -3.29
C ALA A 206 10.90 8.95 -4.68
N ARG A 207 11.75 9.91 -5.09
CA ARG A 207 11.72 10.48 -6.44
C ARG A 207 12.05 9.42 -7.51
N ALA A 208 13.05 8.58 -7.27
CA ALA A 208 13.42 7.51 -8.19
C ALA A 208 12.30 6.47 -8.38
N LEU A 209 11.45 6.29 -7.36
CA LEU A 209 10.31 5.38 -7.41
C LEU A 209 9.16 5.90 -8.27
N VAL A 210 8.82 7.17 -8.14
CA VAL A 210 7.53 7.71 -8.59
C VAL A 210 7.66 8.60 -9.83
N ALA A 211 8.82 9.27 -10.02
CA ALA A 211 9.02 10.15 -11.17
C ALA A 211 8.99 9.36 -12.49
N ASP A 212 8.17 9.79 -13.43
CA ASP A 212 8.05 9.23 -14.78
C ASP A 212 7.68 7.72 -14.83
N LEU A 213 6.81 7.26 -13.93
CA LEU A 213 6.28 5.90 -14.02
C LEU A 213 5.53 5.71 -15.34
N GLN A 214 6.00 4.73 -16.13
CA GLN A 214 5.42 4.43 -17.43
C GLN A 214 4.18 3.53 -17.29
N TRP A 215 3.28 3.60 -18.25
CA TRP A 215 2.13 2.69 -18.36
C TRP A 215 2.51 1.21 -18.33
N ALA A 216 3.72 0.86 -18.83
CA ALA A 216 4.25 -0.49 -18.73
C ALA A 216 4.42 -0.96 -17.27
N SER A 217 4.87 -0.07 -16.37
CA SER A 217 4.97 -0.37 -14.93
C SER A 217 3.60 -0.59 -14.31
N PHE A 218 2.60 0.20 -14.72
CA PHE A 218 1.22 0.00 -14.28
C PHE A 218 0.64 -1.31 -14.80
N GLY A 219 1.00 -1.74 -16.02
CA GLY A 219 0.65 -3.06 -16.56
C GLY A 219 1.16 -4.23 -15.70
N VAL A 220 2.43 -4.17 -15.25
CA VAL A 220 2.99 -5.16 -14.31
C VAL A 220 2.27 -5.11 -12.96
N SER A 221 1.99 -3.93 -12.44
CA SER A 221 1.19 -3.76 -11.21
C SER A 221 -0.20 -4.38 -11.34
N THR A 222 -0.84 -4.21 -12.50
CA THR A 222 -2.16 -4.80 -12.78
C THR A 222 -2.07 -6.32 -12.85
N ALA A 223 -1.03 -6.88 -13.45
CA ALA A 223 -0.82 -8.33 -13.48
C ALA A 223 -0.77 -8.95 -12.07
N TRP A 224 -0.16 -8.25 -11.10
CA TRP A 224 -0.17 -8.66 -9.69
C TRP A 224 -1.54 -8.55 -9.03
N ALA A 225 -2.39 -7.64 -9.49
CA ALA A 225 -3.73 -7.43 -8.94
C ALA A 225 -4.77 -8.41 -9.51
N LEU A 226 -4.56 -8.94 -10.73
CA LEU A 226 -5.52 -9.84 -11.38
C LEU A 226 -5.90 -11.08 -10.54
N PRO A 227 -4.98 -11.81 -9.88
CA PRO A 227 -5.36 -12.94 -9.04
C PRO A 227 -6.26 -12.53 -7.87
N ALA A 228 -6.02 -11.36 -7.25
CA ALA A 228 -6.88 -10.84 -6.18
C ALA A 228 -8.28 -10.49 -6.70
N MET A 229 -8.39 -9.89 -7.88
CA MET A 229 -9.67 -9.59 -8.53
C MET A 229 -10.41 -10.88 -8.91
N ALA A 230 -9.70 -11.86 -9.48
CA ALA A 230 -10.29 -13.16 -9.83
C ALA A 230 -10.81 -13.88 -8.58
N TRP A 231 -10.04 -13.85 -7.50
CA TRP A 231 -10.45 -14.47 -6.25
C TRP A 231 -11.64 -13.77 -5.61
N LEU A 232 -11.71 -12.43 -5.71
CA LEU A 232 -12.87 -11.66 -5.27
C LEU A 232 -14.13 -12.02 -6.05
N VAL A 233 -14.02 -12.19 -7.37
CA VAL A 233 -15.13 -12.61 -8.23
C VAL A 233 -15.57 -14.03 -7.89
N TRP A 234 -14.62 -14.95 -7.73
CA TRP A 234 -14.92 -16.33 -7.39
C TRP A 234 -15.65 -16.45 -6.05
N ALA A 235 -15.21 -15.70 -5.03
CA ALA A 235 -15.79 -15.80 -3.69
C ALA A 235 -17.09 -15.00 -3.51
N PHE A 236 -17.22 -13.83 -4.16
CA PHE A 236 -18.27 -12.86 -3.86
C PHE A 236 -18.98 -12.30 -5.10
N GLY A 237 -18.63 -12.78 -6.28
CA GLY A 237 -19.29 -12.46 -7.55
C GLY A 237 -18.86 -11.11 -8.15
N TRP A 238 -19.24 -10.92 -9.41
CA TRP A 238 -18.87 -9.74 -10.24
C TRP A 238 -19.39 -8.42 -9.66
N ALA A 239 -20.56 -8.40 -9.04
CA ALA A 239 -21.11 -7.19 -8.45
C ALA A 239 -20.23 -6.65 -7.32
N THR A 240 -19.62 -7.52 -6.50
CA THR A 240 -18.71 -7.12 -5.44
C THR A 240 -17.42 -6.53 -6.01
N LEU A 241 -16.85 -7.13 -7.07
CA LEU A 241 -15.71 -6.54 -7.76
C LEU A 241 -16.06 -5.17 -8.35
N ALA A 242 -17.22 -5.03 -9.00
CA ALA A 242 -17.66 -3.76 -9.60
C ALA A 242 -17.77 -2.65 -8.54
N TRP A 243 -18.42 -2.92 -7.40
CA TRP A 243 -18.51 -1.96 -6.31
C TRP A 243 -17.17 -1.62 -5.69
N THR A 244 -16.26 -2.60 -5.56
CA THR A 244 -14.90 -2.38 -5.06
C THR A 244 -14.13 -1.45 -6.00
N LEU A 245 -14.13 -1.73 -7.30
CA LEU A 245 -13.43 -0.90 -8.28
C LEU A 245 -14.05 0.51 -8.39
N LEU A 246 -15.38 0.63 -8.29
CA LEU A 246 -16.07 1.92 -8.27
C LEU A 246 -15.67 2.75 -7.06
N ALA A 247 -15.73 2.17 -5.84
CA ALA A 247 -15.35 2.86 -4.61
C ALA A 247 -13.88 3.31 -4.64
N MET A 248 -12.98 2.42 -5.06
CA MET A 248 -11.56 2.75 -5.21
C MET A 248 -11.35 3.84 -6.28
N GLY A 249 -11.99 3.72 -7.43
CA GLY A 249 -11.88 4.70 -8.53
C GLY A 249 -12.35 6.10 -8.12
N LEU A 250 -13.49 6.20 -7.45
CA LEU A 250 -14.01 7.47 -6.91
C LEU A 250 -13.05 8.08 -5.88
N LEU A 251 -12.51 7.25 -4.99
CA LEU A 251 -11.58 7.70 -3.96
C LEU A 251 -10.25 8.19 -4.58
N ILE A 252 -9.66 7.43 -5.51
CA ILE A 252 -8.43 7.82 -6.22
C ILE A 252 -8.65 9.12 -6.99
N TRP A 253 -9.75 9.23 -7.71
CA TRP A 253 -10.11 10.46 -8.42
C TRP A 253 -10.22 11.65 -7.46
N ARG A 254 -10.91 11.49 -6.32
CA ARG A 254 -11.08 12.55 -5.31
C ARG A 254 -9.76 12.96 -4.67
N LEU A 255 -8.93 11.98 -4.28
CA LEU A 255 -7.59 12.24 -3.73
C LEU A 255 -6.69 12.91 -4.76
N GLY A 256 -6.69 12.44 -6.00
CA GLY A 256 -5.93 13.05 -7.08
C GLY A 256 -6.33 14.50 -7.35
N CYS A 257 -7.64 14.82 -7.31
CA CYS A 257 -8.10 16.20 -7.39
C CYS A 257 -7.59 17.07 -6.22
N ILE A 258 -7.58 16.53 -5.01
CA ILE A 258 -7.04 17.22 -3.83
C ILE A 258 -5.54 17.46 -3.99
N PHE A 259 -4.77 16.41 -4.29
CA PHE A 259 -3.31 16.51 -4.42
C PHE A 259 -2.91 17.45 -5.55
N ARG A 260 -3.60 17.40 -6.69
CA ARG A 260 -3.37 18.33 -7.79
C ARG A 260 -3.60 19.79 -7.39
N ARG A 261 -4.71 20.06 -6.70
CA ARG A 261 -5.08 21.43 -6.30
C ARG A 261 -4.21 21.96 -5.18
N ARG A 262 -3.89 21.13 -4.18
CA ARG A 262 -3.24 21.54 -2.94
C ARG A 262 -1.72 21.45 -3.01
N LEU A 263 -1.18 20.45 -3.70
CA LEU A 263 0.25 20.16 -3.78
C LEU A 263 0.84 20.34 -5.18
N GLY A 264 -0.01 20.41 -6.20
CA GLY A 264 0.42 20.44 -7.60
C GLY A 264 0.84 19.08 -8.16
N GLY A 265 0.71 17.99 -7.40
CA GLY A 265 1.11 16.64 -7.78
C GLY A 265 1.11 15.69 -6.59
N VAL A 266 1.90 14.61 -6.65
CA VAL A 266 2.00 13.59 -5.62
C VAL A 266 3.38 13.52 -4.98
N THR A 267 3.42 13.10 -3.70
CA THR A 267 4.62 12.68 -2.96
C THR A 267 4.54 11.19 -2.65
N GLY A 268 5.56 10.62 -2.02
CA GLY A 268 5.50 9.25 -1.48
C GLY A 268 4.37 9.10 -0.46
N ASP A 269 4.19 10.11 0.40
CA ASP A 269 3.18 10.14 1.45
C ASP A 269 1.76 10.13 0.88
N CYS A 270 1.54 10.85 -0.25
CA CYS A 270 0.29 10.78 -1.00
C CYS A 270 -0.05 9.36 -1.46
N LEU A 271 0.96 8.56 -1.86
CA LEU A 271 0.76 7.17 -2.24
C LEU A 271 0.45 6.30 -1.02
N GLY A 272 1.15 6.53 0.12
CA GLY A 272 0.86 5.88 1.39
C GLY A 272 -0.56 6.16 1.88
N ALA A 273 -0.96 7.43 1.89
CA ALA A 273 -2.33 7.84 2.23
C ALA A 273 -3.37 7.20 1.31
N THR A 274 -3.11 7.17 0.00
CA THR A 274 -4.02 6.53 -0.97
C THR A 274 -4.13 5.03 -0.72
N GLN A 275 -3.02 4.36 -0.41
CA GLN A 275 -3.00 2.94 -0.07
C GLN A 275 -3.87 2.70 1.17
N GLN A 276 -3.69 3.44 2.28
CA GLN A 276 -4.46 3.25 3.51
C GLN A 276 -5.96 3.49 3.30
N LEU A 277 -6.32 4.59 2.64
CA LEU A 277 -7.72 4.94 2.41
C LEU A 277 -8.41 3.98 1.44
N THR A 278 -7.73 3.51 0.40
CA THR A 278 -8.29 2.51 -0.53
C THR A 278 -8.39 1.12 0.11
N GLU A 279 -7.47 0.77 1.01
CA GLU A 279 -7.56 -0.46 1.80
C GLU A 279 -8.82 -0.45 2.68
N LEU A 280 -9.09 0.66 3.38
CA LEU A 280 -10.31 0.84 4.16
C LEU A 280 -11.57 0.78 3.28
N ALA A 281 -11.54 1.38 2.09
CA ALA A 281 -12.66 1.34 1.15
C ALA A 281 -12.97 -0.08 0.69
N VAL A 282 -11.94 -0.91 0.44
CA VAL A 282 -12.13 -2.33 0.10
C VAL A 282 -12.80 -3.07 1.25
N TYR A 283 -12.28 -2.93 2.49
CA TYR A 283 -12.92 -3.57 3.65
C TYR A 283 -14.35 -3.11 3.86
N LEU A 284 -14.64 -1.81 3.67
CA LEU A 284 -15.99 -1.27 3.82
C LEU A 284 -16.96 -1.86 2.78
N VAL A 285 -16.55 -1.92 1.51
CA VAL A 285 -17.37 -2.53 0.45
C VAL A 285 -17.66 -4.00 0.77
N LEU A 286 -16.63 -4.75 1.19
CA LEU A 286 -16.78 -6.15 1.55
C LEU A 286 -17.72 -6.32 2.77
N ALA A 287 -17.56 -5.49 3.80
CA ALA A 287 -18.41 -5.53 4.99
C ALA A 287 -19.89 -5.25 4.64
N VAL A 288 -20.15 -4.23 3.80
CA VAL A 288 -21.51 -3.88 3.36
C VAL A 288 -22.12 -4.99 2.49
N ARG A 289 -21.33 -5.58 1.59
CA ARG A 289 -21.82 -6.62 0.65
C ARG A 289 -22.05 -7.97 1.30
N LEU A 290 -21.34 -8.24 2.39
CA LEU A 290 -21.34 -9.52 3.10
C LEU A 290 -22.08 -9.44 4.45
N ALA A 291 -22.53 -8.24 4.84
CA ALA A 291 -23.44 -8.12 5.99
C ALA A 291 -24.68 -8.97 5.74
N PRO A 292 -25.09 -9.80 6.72
CA PRO A 292 -26.36 -10.51 6.63
C PRO A 292 -27.48 -9.49 6.36
N SER A 293 -28.32 -9.77 5.38
CA SER A 293 -29.51 -8.95 5.13
C SER A 293 -30.29 -8.87 6.44
N ILE A 294 -30.40 -7.67 7.00
CA ILE A 294 -31.27 -7.45 8.18
C ILE A 294 -32.64 -7.85 7.74
N PRO A 295 -33.28 -8.87 8.39
CA PRO A 295 -34.66 -9.17 8.08
C PRO A 295 -35.49 -7.89 8.30
N PRO A 296 -36.49 -7.59 7.44
CA PRO A 296 -37.31 -6.40 7.63
C PRO A 296 -37.86 -6.44 9.06
N VAL A 297 -37.59 -5.37 9.82
CA VAL A 297 -38.15 -5.19 11.16
C VAL A 297 -39.68 -5.25 10.95
N GLY A 298 -40.28 -6.35 11.44
CA GLY A 298 -41.71 -6.51 11.35
C GLY A 298 -42.37 -5.32 12.04
N VAL A 299 -43.13 -4.55 11.25
CA VAL A 299 -44.06 -3.51 11.72
C VAL A 299 -45.30 -4.20 12.24
#